data_7082ab74df30b3b081a67e854b9344b4
#
_entry.id   7082ab74df30b3b081a67e854b9344b4
#
_cell.length_a   1.000
_cell.length_b   1.000
_cell.length_c   1.000
_cell.angle_alpha   90.00
_cell.angle_beta   90.00
_cell.angle_gamma   90.00
#
_symmetry.space_group_name_H-M   'P 1'
#
loop_
_entity.id
_entity.type
_entity.pdbx_description
1 polymer ?
#
loop_
_entity_poly.entity_id
_entity_poly.type
_entity_poly.pdbx_seq_one_letter_code
_entity_poly.pdbx_strand_id
1 'polypeptide(L)'
;HKACLYTKGHLELSGEGTLNVTGNSNHAIASKEYFQVKRSVKAINILKAANDAIHAGQYIQVNGGEINITSTTTNDAMQAEYKLDDNNAIIQDPENTGSIIVKGGTINIELSNSQDSKGLKAEGDIIISGGSFKIDALSNGSRGMQTDANMVINQNDATTSITINAKGTKCTLAEDAADPHNCMGMKVDGNLTINDATIKVYNTGKKAKGIKVKGTCTINGVVKGSGTINEGNITATIDN
;
A
#
# COMPACT_ATOMS: atom_id res chain seq x y z
N HIS A 1 -8.48 -17.36 -15.43
CA HIS A 1 -8.39 -15.90 -15.70
C HIS A 1 -7.47 -15.25 -14.68
N LYS A 2 -6.52 -14.37 -15.12
CA LYS A 2 -5.56 -13.71 -14.24
C LYS A 2 -6.14 -12.43 -13.64
N ALA A 3 -6.86 -11.64 -14.43
CA ALA A 3 -7.52 -10.40 -14.01
C ALA A 3 -8.63 -10.01 -14.99
N CYS A 4 -9.44 -9.00 -14.63
CA CYS A 4 -10.39 -8.37 -15.56
C CYS A 4 -9.62 -7.61 -16.65
N LEU A 5 -8.64 -6.79 -16.26
CA LEU A 5 -7.69 -6.15 -17.15
C LEU A 5 -6.31 -6.74 -16.90
N TYR A 6 -5.75 -7.47 -17.88
CA TYR A 6 -4.50 -8.20 -17.73
C TYR A 6 -3.55 -7.99 -18.89
N THR A 7 -2.27 -7.83 -18.58
CA THR A 7 -1.19 -7.85 -19.56
C THR A 7 -0.03 -8.77 -19.13
N LYS A 8 0.66 -9.36 -20.11
CA LYS A 8 1.92 -10.10 -19.86
C LYS A 8 3.14 -9.18 -19.77
N GLY A 9 3.07 -7.99 -20.32
CA GLY A 9 4.06 -6.94 -20.21
C GLY A 9 3.64 -5.90 -19.19
N HIS A 10 4.10 -4.67 -19.37
CA HIS A 10 3.70 -3.52 -18.59
C HIS A 10 2.32 -2.99 -18.99
N LEU A 11 1.69 -2.23 -18.10
CA LEU A 11 0.41 -1.58 -18.31
C LEU A 11 0.50 -0.11 -17.87
N GLU A 12 0.25 0.79 -18.80
CA GLU A 12 0.16 2.21 -18.50
C GLU A 12 -1.25 2.73 -18.80
N LEU A 13 -1.83 3.43 -17.84
CA LEU A 13 -3.11 4.12 -18.01
C LEU A 13 -2.89 5.62 -18.16
N SER A 14 -3.50 6.20 -19.19
CA SER A 14 -3.43 7.64 -19.48
C SER A 14 -4.78 8.14 -20.01
N GLY A 15 -4.93 9.46 -20.09
CA GLY A 15 -6.16 10.11 -20.57
C GLY A 15 -7.05 10.60 -19.45
N GLU A 16 -8.03 11.43 -19.76
CA GLU A 16 -8.89 12.16 -18.81
C GLU A 16 -10.16 11.39 -18.41
N GLY A 17 -10.24 10.12 -18.77
CA GLY A 17 -11.41 9.27 -18.51
C GLY A 17 -11.44 8.66 -17.11
N THR A 18 -12.57 8.03 -16.81
CA THR A 18 -12.78 7.21 -15.61
C THR A 18 -12.86 5.76 -16.03
N LEU A 19 -12.05 4.90 -15.38
CA LEU A 19 -12.06 3.46 -15.56
C LEU A 19 -12.75 2.79 -14.36
N ASN A 20 -13.83 2.05 -14.62
CA ASN A 20 -14.49 1.21 -13.59
C ASN A 20 -14.17 -0.25 -13.86
N VAL A 21 -13.68 -0.97 -12.85
CA VAL A 21 -13.23 -2.37 -13.00
C VAL A 21 -13.90 -3.27 -11.97
N THR A 22 -14.32 -4.46 -12.44
CA THR A 22 -14.88 -5.52 -11.59
C THR A 22 -14.17 -6.83 -11.90
N GLY A 23 -13.32 -7.28 -10.98
CA GLY A 23 -12.60 -8.57 -11.04
C GLY A 23 -13.36 -9.67 -10.32
N ASN A 24 -14.23 -10.39 -11.03
CA ASN A 24 -15.12 -11.39 -10.41
C ASN A 24 -14.42 -12.70 -10.02
N SER A 25 -13.30 -13.04 -10.65
CA SER A 25 -12.66 -14.36 -10.50
C SER A 25 -11.24 -14.31 -9.99
N ASN A 26 -10.58 -13.14 -10.03
CA ASN A 26 -9.22 -12.92 -9.58
C ASN A 26 -8.98 -11.41 -9.43
N HIS A 27 -7.77 -10.90 -9.74
CA HIS A 27 -7.45 -9.47 -9.66
C HIS A 27 -8.40 -8.61 -10.53
N ALA A 28 -8.60 -7.37 -10.16
CA ALA A 28 -9.28 -6.44 -11.03
C ALA A 28 -8.34 -5.98 -12.16
N ILE A 29 -7.15 -5.52 -11.83
CA ILE A 29 -6.09 -5.14 -12.77
C ILE A 29 -4.82 -5.91 -12.42
N ALA A 30 -4.16 -6.52 -13.41
CA ALA A 30 -2.85 -7.13 -13.20
C ALA A 30 -1.93 -6.98 -14.40
N SER A 31 -0.63 -6.76 -14.12
CA SER A 31 0.46 -6.82 -15.08
C SER A 31 1.56 -7.77 -14.60
N LYS A 32 2.20 -8.51 -15.52
CA LYS A 32 3.38 -9.31 -15.18
C LYS A 32 4.66 -8.48 -15.01
N GLU A 33 4.62 -7.26 -15.46
CA GLU A 33 5.68 -6.27 -15.30
C GLU A 33 5.14 -5.11 -14.48
N TYR A 34 5.45 -3.86 -14.81
CA TYR A 34 4.97 -2.74 -14.02
C TYR A 34 3.54 -2.30 -14.39
N PHE A 35 2.91 -1.64 -13.44
CA PHE A 35 1.67 -0.89 -13.63
C PHE A 35 1.89 0.59 -13.36
N GLN A 36 1.52 1.46 -14.30
CA GLN A 36 1.68 2.90 -14.14
C GLN A 36 0.39 3.67 -14.42
N VAL A 37 0.06 4.59 -13.52
CA VAL A 37 -1.00 5.59 -13.70
C VAL A 37 -0.37 6.93 -14.03
N LYS A 38 -0.65 7.45 -15.21
CA LYS A 38 -0.17 8.77 -15.67
C LYS A 38 -0.96 9.90 -14.98
N ARG A 39 -0.38 11.08 -14.92
CA ARG A 39 -0.96 12.26 -14.25
C ARG A 39 -2.31 12.69 -14.83
N SER A 40 -2.57 12.42 -16.13
CA SER A 40 -3.80 12.80 -16.83
C SER A 40 -5.01 11.92 -16.50
N VAL A 41 -4.84 10.76 -15.84
CA VAL A 41 -5.96 9.87 -15.51
C VAL A 41 -6.88 10.57 -14.50
N LYS A 42 -8.19 10.63 -14.81
CA LYS A 42 -9.17 11.23 -13.90
C LYS A 42 -9.43 10.31 -12.72
N ALA A 43 -9.92 9.10 -12.95
CA ALA A 43 -10.21 8.15 -11.88
C ALA A 43 -10.11 6.68 -12.32
N ILE A 44 -9.71 5.83 -11.37
CA ILE A 44 -9.78 4.36 -11.45
C ILE A 44 -10.60 3.88 -10.26
N ASN A 45 -11.75 3.28 -10.53
CA ASN A 45 -12.63 2.73 -9.51
C ASN A 45 -12.60 1.21 -9.57
N ILE A 46 -12.06 0.56 -8.55
CA ILE A 46 -12.14 -0.89 -8.41
C ILE A 46 -13.40 -1.21 -7.60
N LEU A 47 -14.43 -1.68 -8.30
CA LEU A 47 -15.74 -1.95 -7.71
C LEU A 47 -15.77 -3.32 -7.01
N LYS A 48 -14.91 -4.25 -7.44
CA LYS A 48 -14.73 -5.58 -6.85
C LYS A 48 -13.41 -6.19 -7.33
N ALA A 49 -12.78 -6.96 -6.48
CA ALA A 49 -11.71 -7.89 -6.85
C ALA A 49 -11.83 -9.18 -6.02
N ALA A 50 -11.78 -10.33 -6.67
CA ALA A 50 -11.79 -11.62 -5.98
C ALA A 50 -10.39 -12.03 -5.46
N ASN A 51 -9.39 -11.23 -5.74
CA ASN A 51 -8.03 -11.26 -5.21
C ASN A 51 -7.57 -9.80 -5.05
N ASP A 52 -6.34 -9.42 -5.42
CA ASP A 52 -5.89 -8.04 -5.32
C ASP A 52 -6.65 -7.12 -6.25
N ALA A 53 -6.84 -5.86 -5.85
CA ALA A 53 -7.46 -4.90 -6.74
C ALA A 53 -6.51 -4.53 -7.88
N ILE A 54 -5.24 -4.20 -7.55
CA ILE A 54 -4.17 -3.90 -8.51
C ILE A 54 -2.94 -4.72 -8.15
N HIS A 55 -2.45 -5.52 -9.10
CA HIS A 55 -1.27 -6.37 -8.92
C HIS A 55 -0.24 -6.12 -10.01
N ALA A 56 1.02 -5.96 -9.64
CA ALA A 56 2.13 -5.81 -10.58
C ALA A 56 3.33 -6.67 -10.17
N GLY A 57 3.95 -7.33 -11.16
CA GLY A 57 5.08 -8.22 -10.95
C GLY A 57 6.46 -7.52 -11.04
N GLN A 58 6.53 -6.19 -10.99
CA GLN A 58 7.78 -5.44 -10.92
C GLN A 58 7.64 -4.21 -10.03
N TYR A 59 6.78 -3.26 -10.39
CA TYR A 59 6.46 -2.10 -9.55
C TYR A 59 5.09 -1.51 -9.90
N ILE A 60 4.55 -0.72 -8.98
CA ILE A 60 3.39 0.13 -9.21
C ILE A 60 3.83 1.59 -9.10
N GLN A 61 3.52 2.42 -10.11
CA GLN A 61 3.76 3.86 -10.05
C GLN A 61 2.49 4.67 -10.29
N VAL A 62 2.17 5.57 -9.36
CA VAL A 62 1.04 6.50 -9.48
C VAL A 62 1.60 7.93 -9.58
N ASN A 63 1.40 8.57 -10.73
CA ASN A 63 1.84 9.94 -10.96
C ASN A 63 0.73 10.98 -10.67
N GLY A 64 -0.53 10.54 -10.59
CA GLY A 64 -1.70 11.39 -10.34
C GLY A 64 -3.01 10.63 -10.54
N GLY A 65 -4.11 11.36 -10.63
CA GLY A 65 -5.45 10.80 -10.74
C GLY A 65 -6.04 10.39 -9.40
N GLU A 66 -7.24 9.82 -9.43
CA GLU A 66 -7.93 9.30 -8.26
C GLU A 66 -8.05 7.78 -8.36
N ILE A 67 -7.65 7.06 -7.30
CA ILE A 67 -7.78 5.60 -7.21
C ILE A 67 -8.69 5.27 -6.03
N ASN A 68 -9.83 4.66 -6.32
CA ASN A 68 -10.82 4.25 -5.34
C ASN A 68 -10.93 2.72 -5.32
N ILE A 69 -10.60 2.10 -4.19
CA ILE A 69 -10.68 0.66 -3.97
C ILE A 69 -11.64 0.39 -2.83
N THR A 70 -12.75 -0.25 -3.16
CA THR A 70 -13.86 -0.48 -2.22
C THR A 70 -13.65 -1.71 -1.36
N SER A 71 -14.48 -1.85 -0.34
CA SER A 71 -14.52 -2.99 0.60
C SER A 71 -14.74 -4.37 -0.03
N THR A 72 -15.07 -4.46 -1.30
CA THR A 72 -15.33 -5.74 -1.99
C THR A 72 -14.06 -6.44 -2.51
N THR A 73 -12.88 -5.88 -2.27
CA THR A 73 -11.60 -6.55 -2.51
C THR A 73 -11.36 -7.63 -1.45
N THR A 74 -10.98 -8.83 -1.86
CA THR A 74 -10.82 -9.98 -0.96
C THR A 74 -9.38 -10.27 -0.55
N ASN A 75 -8.41 -9.53 -1.06
CA ASN A 75 -7.00 -9.59 -0.68
C ASN A 75 -6.40 -8.17 -0.61
N ASP A 76 -5.22 -7.94 -1.15
CA ASP A 76 -4.56 -6.65 -1.04
C ASP A 76 -5.15 -5.63 -2.04
N ALA A 77 -5.17 -4.35 -1.66
CA ALA A 77 -5.69 -3.34 -2.58
C ALA A 77 -4.68 -3.03 -3.70
N MET A 78 -3.42 -2.80 -3.36
CA MET A 78 -2.34 -2.59 -4.33
C MET A 78 -1.13 -3.43 -3.91
N GLN A 79 -0.71 -4.38 -4.75
CA GLN A 79 0.42 -5.26 -4.49
C GLN A 79 1.46 -5.17 -5.60
N ALA A 80 2.71 -4.89 -5.22
CA ALA A 80 3.89 -4.97 -6.08
C ALA A 80 4.83 -6.06 -5.55
N GLU A 81 5.22 -6.97 -6.45
CA GLU A 81 6.11 -8.09 -6.15
C GLU A 81 7.35 -8.02 -7.05
N TYR A 82 8.40 -8.75 -6.69
CA TYR A 82 9.50 -9.02 -7.61
C TYR A 82 9.06 -10.04 -8.66
N LYS A 83 9.41 -9.77 -9.91
CA LYS A 83 9.28 -10.76 -10.99
C LYS A 83 10.34 -11.84 -10.82
N LEU A 84 9.90 -13.09 -10.77
CA LEU A 84 10.76 -14.25 -10.59
C LEU A 84 10.96 -15.00 -11.91
N ASP A 85 12.11 -15.67 -12.06
CA ASP A 85 12.37 -16.63 -13.11
C ASP A 85 11.74 -18.01 -12.83
N ASP A 86 11.93 -18.97 -13.72
CA ASP A 86 11.39 -20.34 -13.59
C ASP A 86 11.99 -21.12 -12.40
N ASN A 87 13.06 -20.63 -11.78
CA ASN A 87 13.69 -21.21 -10.59
C ASN A 87 13.30 -20.47 -9.30
N ASN A 88 12.33 -19.58 -9.35
CA ASN A 88 11.93 -18.67 -8.27
C ASN A 88 13.04 -17.71 -7.79
N ALA A 89 14.00 -17.38 -8.64
CA ALA A 89 14.99 -16.35 -8.36
C ALA A 89 14.53 -14.99 -8.90
N ILE A 90 14.87 -13.92 -8.18
CA ILE A 90 14.54 -12.55 -8.60
C ILE A 90 15.28 -12.25 -9.91
N ILE A 91 14.52 -11.90 -10.95
CA ILE A 91 15.09 -11.49 -12.24
C ILE A 91 15.88 -10.21 -12.05
N GLN A 92 17.13 -10.20 -12.49
CA GLN A 92 18.03 -9.05 -12.40
C GLN A 92 17.72 -8.06 -13.54
N ASP A 93 16.76 -7.18 -13.28
CA ASP A 93 16.29 -6.13 -14.18
C ASP A 93 16.15 -4.84 -13.35
N PRO A 94 16.67 -3.68 -13.81
CA PRO A 94 16.57 -2.40 -13.10
C PRO A 94 15.12 -1.98 -12.78
N GLU A 95 14.15 -2.43 -13.56
CA GLU A 95 12.72 -2.16 -13.32
C GLU A 95 12.10 -3.16 -12.32
N ASN A 96 12.76 -4.27 -12.02
CA ASN A 96 12.24 -5.29 -11.11
C ASN A 96 12.50 -4.95 -9.65
N THR A 97 11.85 -3.91 -9.17
CA THR A 97 12.12 -3.35 -7.84
C THR A 97 11.14 -3.80 -6.76
N GLY A 98 10.03 -4.47 -7.11
CA GLY A 98 8.97 -4.84 -6.16
C GLY A 98 8.32 -3.65 -5.46
N SER A 99 8.48 -2.42 -5.96
CA SER A 99 8.20 -1.17 -5.24
C SER A 99 6.85 -0.58 -5.57
N ILE A 100 6.29 0.20 -4.63
CA ILE A 100 5.16 1.09 -4.88
C ILE A 100 5.67 2.53 -4.79
N ILE A 101 5.49 3.29 -5.88
CA ILE A 101 5.97 4.67 -6.04
C ILE A 101 4.77 5.58 -6.27
N VAL A 102 4.53 6.55 -5.39
CA VAL A 102 3.44 7.52 -5.54
C VAL A 102 4.01 8.93 -5.57
N LYS A 103 3.79 9.63 -6.68
CA LYS A 103 4.26 10.99 -6.92
C LYS A 103 3.13 12.04 -6.83
N GLY A 104 1.88 11.59 -6.72
CA GLY A 104 0.71 12.46 -6.62
C GLY A 104 -0.60 11.70 -6.80
N GLY A 105 -1.71 12.42 -6.76
CA GLY A 105 -3.05 11.86 -6.88
C GLY A 105 -3.74 11.65 -5.54
N THR A 106 -4.94 11.06 -5.60
CA THR A 106 -5.75 10.72 -4.42
C THR A 106 -5.97 9.21 -4.39
N ILE A 107 -5.67 8.57 -3.29
CA ILE A 107 -5.80 7.13 -3.11
C ILE A 107 -6.72 6.85 -1.92
N ASN A 108 -7.90 6.30 -2.19
CA ASN A 108 -8.90 5.94 -1.22
C ASN A 108 -9.05 4.42 -1.18
N ILE A 109 -8.81 3.81 -0.02
CA ILE A 109 -8.84 2.35 0.16
C ILE A 109 -9.68 2.02 1.40
N GLU A 110 -10.56 1.04 1.27
CA GLU A 110 -11.29 0.44 2.38
C GLU A 110 -11.05 -1.09 2.43
N LEU A 111 -10.48 -1.56 3.54
CA LEU A 111 -10.18 -2.98 3.80
C LEU A 111 -11.15 -3.51 4.86
N SER A 112 -12.34 -3.92 4.45
CA SER A 112 -13.37 -4.43 5.38
C SER A 112 -13.86 -5.83 5.06
N ASN A 113 -13.45 -6.41 3.93
CA ASN A 113 -14.01 -7.66 3.42
C ASN A 113 -13.19 -8.91 3.76
N SER A 114 -11.87 -8.78 3.92
CA SER A 114 -10.99 -9.93 4.15
C SER A 114 -10.01 -9.67 5.29
N GLN A 115 -9.70 -10.72 6.04
CA GLN A 115 -8.66 -10.67 7.07
C GLN A 115 -7.28 -10.55 6.43
N ASP A 116 -6.33 -9.97 7.15
CA ASP A 116 -4.92 -9.80 6.77
C ASP A 116 -4.67 -9.06 5.44
N SER A 117 -5.65 -8.34 4.89
CA SER A 117 -5.50 -7.54 3.67
C SER A 117 -4.67 -6.27 3.91
N LYS A 118 -3.94 -5.83 2.89
CA LYS A 118 -3.10 -4.62 2.95
C LYS A 118 -3.60 -3.59 1.92
N GLY A 119 -3.54 -2.32 2.31
CA GLY A 119 -3.85 -1.22 1.38
C GLY A 119 -2.78 -1.08 0.32
N LEU A 120 -1.55 -0.83 0.73
CA LEU A 120 -0.37 -0.92 -0.12
C LEU A 120 0.53 -2.03 0.41
N LYS A 121 0.90 -2.99 -0.45
CA LYS A 121 1.87 -4.03 -0.15
C LYS A 121 2.97 -4.05 -1.18
N ALA A 122 4.22 -3.90 -0.74
CA ALA A 122 5.40 -3.95 -1.58
C ALA A 122 6.41 -4.96 -1.02
N GLU A 123 7.00 -5.80 -1.88
CA GLU A 123 8.16 -6.59 -1.51
C GLU A 123 9.43 -5.72 -1.48
N GLY A 124 9.52 -4.72 -2.37
CA GLY A 124 10.52 -3.66 -2.35
C GLY A 124 10.07 -2.44 -1.56
N ASP A 125 10.62 -1.28 -1.88
CA ASP A 125 10.36 -0.04 -1.17
C ASP A 125 8.95 0.53 -1.43
N ILE A 126 8.39 1.23 -0.44
CA ILE A 126 7.28 2.17 -0.66
C ILE A 126 7.85 3.58 -0.65
N ILE A 127 7.70 4.31 -1.77
CA ILE A 127 8.23 5.66 -1.95
C ILE A 127 7.06 6.61 -2.27
N ILE A 128 6.79 7.54 -1.36
CA ILE A 128 5.72 8.52 -1.51
C ILE A 128 6.34 9.92 -1.51
N SER A 129 6.20 10.64 -2.61
CA SER A 129 6.71 12.01 -2.76
C SER A 129 5.61 13.04 -3.05
N GLY A 130 4.35 12.64 -2.99
CA GLY A 130 3.17 13.47 -3.15
C GLY A 130 1.89 12.67 -3.10
N GLY A 131 0.76 13.34 -2.94
CA GLY A 131 -0.56 12.74 -2.99
C GLY A 131 -1.29 12.71 -1.65
N SER A 132 -2.59 12.41 -1.74
CA SER A 132 -3.50 12.31 -0.59
C SER A 132 -3.98 10.87 -0.44
N PHE A 133 -3.84 10.32 0.77
CA PHE A 133 -4.24 8.95 1.07
C PHE A 133 -5.28 8.93 2.18
N LYS A 134 -6.35 8.19 1.97
CA LYS A 134 -7.28 7.76 3.00
C LYS A 134 -7.39 6.24 2.96
N ILE A 135 -6.92 5.59 4.01
CA ILE A 135 -6.92 4.13 4.10
C ILE A 135 -7.65 3.71 5.38
N ASP A 136 -8.74 3.00 5.23
CA ASP A 136 -9.53 2.44 6.31
C ASP A 136 -9.24 0.93 6.43
N ALA A 137 -8.35 0.54 7.37
CA ALA A 137 -8.02 -0.83 7.69
C ALA A 137 -8.97 -1.35 8.78
N LEU A 138 -10.11 -1.89 8.37
CA LEU A 138 -11.24 -2.24 9.23
C LEU A 138 -11.26 -3.74 9.57
N SER A 139 -10.74 -4.59 8.71
CA SER A 139 -10.68 -6.05 8.93
C SER A 139 -9.62 -6.44 9.93
N ASN A 140 -9.80 -7.61 10.55
CA ASN A 140 -8.83 -8.15 11.49
C ASN A 140 -7.51 -8.49 10.78
N GLY A 141 -6.38 -8.12 11.36
CA GLY A 141 -5.05 -8.31 10.79
C GLY A 141 -4.70 -7.39 9.63
N SER A 142 -5.65 -6.59 9.12
CA SER A 142 -5.39 -5.71 7.97
C SER A 142 -4.38 -4.62 8.29
N ARG A 143 -3.65 -4.17 7.27
CA ARG A 143 -2.63 -3.13 7.38
C ARG A 143 -2.85 -2.06 6.33
N GLY A 144 -2.74 -0.80 6.74
CA GLY A 144 -2.88 0.30 5.78
C GLY A 144 -1.78 0.26 4.73
N MET A 145 -0.52 0.18 5.16
CA MET A 145 0.65 0.04 4.30
C MET A 145 1.62 -1.00 4.87
N GLN A 146 2.22 -1.81 4.00
CA GLN A 146 3.25 -2.77 4.37
C GLN A 146 4.34 -2.83 3.31
N THR A 147 5.59 -2.83 3.76
CA THR A 147 6.74 -3.17 2.92
C THR A 147 7.69 -4.11 3.64
N ASP A 148 8.30 -5.02 2.88
CA ASP A 148 9.34 -5.93 3.37
C ASP A 148 10.74 -5.25 3.30
N ALA A 149 10.83 -4.07 2.69
CA ALA A 149 12.02 -3.23 2.58
C ALA A 149 11.84 -1.88 3.32
N ASN A 150 12.22 -0.75 2.70
CA ASN A 150 12.14 0.56 3.33
C ASN A 150 10.86 1.32 2.93
N MET A 151 10.48 2.29 3.74
CA MET A 151 9.43 3.24 3.41
C MET A 151 9.96 4.66 3.52
N VAL A 152 9.80 5.43 2.44
CA VAL A 152 10.21 6.84 2.37
C VAL A 152 9.00 7.69 2.02
N ILE A 153 8.64 8.60 2.90
CA ILE A 153 7.52 9.52 2.73
C ILE A 153 8.06 10.94 2.81
N ASN A 154 8.04 11.63 1.69
CA ASN A 154 8.51 13.00 1.59
C ASN A 154 7.40 13.89 1.05
N GLN A 155 7.50 15.19 1.31
CA GLN A 155 6.77 16.21 0.58
C GLN A 155 7.75 16.92 -0.34
N ASN A 156 7.65 16.65 -1.64
CA ASN A 156 8.47 17.31 -2.66
C ASN A 156 7.64 18.38 -3.39
N ASP A 157 7.37 18.18 -4.68
CA ASP A 157 6.63 19.14 -5.51
C ASP A 157 5.12 19.18 -5.25
N ALA A 158 4.58 18.15 -4.55
CA ALA A 158 3.18 18.05 -4.21
C ALA A 158 3.00 17.75 -2.73
N THR A 159 1.92 18.27 -2.14
CA THR A 159 1.57 17.97 -0.74
C THR A 159 1.39 16.48 -0.52
N THR A 160 2.03 15.95 0.50
CA THR A 160 1.86 14.57 0.94
C THR A 160 1.02 14.54 2.21
N SER A 161 -0.15 13.92 2.12
CA SER A 161 -1.08 13.76 3.24
C SER A 161 -1.56 12.32 3.34
N ILE A 162 -1.34 11.68 4.48
CA ILE A 162 -1.70 10.27 4.70
C ILE A 162 -2.55 10.17 5.96
N THR A 163 -3.77 9.65 5.82
CA THR A 163 -4.63 9.30 6.93
C THR A 163 -4.94 7.80 6.89
N ILE A 164 -4.60 7.09 7.94
CA ILE A 164 -4.87 5.66 8.08
C ILE A 164 -5.65 5.42 9.37
N ASN A 165 -6.76 4.70 9.26
CA ASN A 165 -7.59 4.27 10.38
C ASN A 165 -7.43 2.76 10.58
N ALA A 166 -6.60 2.32 11.51
CA ALA A 166 -6.43 0.92 11.90
C ALA A 166 -7.47 0.56 12.98
N LYS A 167 -8.62 0.06 12.56
CA LYS A 167 -9.77 -0.26 13.43
C LYS A 167 -10.01 -1.75 13.63
N GLY A 168 -9.46 -2.60 12.77
CA GLY A 168 -9.53 -4.05 12.92
C GLY A 168 -8.82 -4.54 14.18
N THR A 169 -9.05 -5.79 14.54
CA THR A 169 -8.36 -6.43 15.66
C THR A 169 -7.24 -7.33 15.13
N LYS A 170 -6.65 -8.14 15.99
CA LYS A 170 -5.74 -9.21 15.64
C LYS A 170 -6.50 -10.36 14.97
N CYS A 171 -5.92 -11.00 13.97
CA CYS A 171 -6.39 -12.28 13.43
C CYS A 171 -5.33 -13.37 13.59
N THR A 172 -5.77 -14.62 13.46
CA THR A 172 -4.91 -15.80 13.37
C THR A 172 -5.33 -16.55 12.14
N LEU A 173 -4.43 -16.69 11.18
CA LEU A 173 -4.67 -17.45 9.97
C LEU A 173 -4.36 -18.92 10.24
N ALA A 174 -5.07 -19.83 9.58
CA ALA A 174 -4.90 -21.27 9.79
C ALA A 174 -3.49 -21.74 9.39
N GLU A 175 -2.93 -21.15 8.34
CA GLU A 175 -1.58 -21.40 7.81
C GLU A 175 -0.48 -20.79 8.68
N ASP A 176 -0.81 -19.85 9.55
CA ASP A 176 0.15 -19.13 10.40
C ASP A 176 -0.38 -18.93 11.82
N ALA A 177 -0.83 -20.05 12.43
CA ALA A 177 -1.44 -20.03 13.75
C ALA A 177 -0.48 -19.61 14.86
N ALA A 178 0.83 -19.78 14.65
CA ALA A 178 1.88 -19.44 15.60
C ALA A 178 2.21 -17.93 15.65
N ASP A 179 2.02 -17.19 14.54
CA ASP A 179 2.29 -15.74 14.45
C ASP A 179 1.02 -14.93 14.07
N PRO A 180 0.21 -14.60 15.07
CA PRO A 180 -1.02 -13.87 14.81
C PRO A 180 -0.79 -12.44 14.31
N HIS A 181 -1.50 -12.08 13.26
CA HIS A 181 -1.39 -10.80 12.57
C HIS A 181 -2.18 -9.70 13.28
N ASN A 182 -1.51 -8.60 13.63
CA ASN A 182 -2.17 -7.43 14.19
C ASN A 182 -2.68 -6.52 13.06
N CYS A 183 -3.84 -5.89 13.29
CA CYS A 183 -4.23 -4.75 12.49
C CYS A 183 -3.25 -3.59 12.75
N MET A 184 -2.75 -2.95 11.70
CA MET A 184 -1.74 -1.89 11.80
C MET A 184 -2.01 -0.76 10.79
N GLY A 185 -1.59 0.44 11.15
CA GLY A 185 -1.53 1.53 10.18
C GLY A 185 -0.45 1.28 9.16
N MET A 186 0.80 1.15 9.62
CA MET A 186 1.95 0.85 8.75
C MET A 186 2.82 -0.27 9.35
N LYS A 187 3.37 -1.14 8.49
CA LYS A 187 4.40 -2.12 8.83
C LYS A 187 5.58 -1.96 7.88
N VAL A 188 6.76 -1.73 8.44
CA VAL A 188 7.99 -1.52 7.67
C VAL A 188 9.06 -2.47 8.21
N ASP A 189 9.51 -3.41 7.39
CA ASP A 189 10.52 -4.39 7.81
C ASP A 189 11.95 -3.83 7.69
N GLY A 190 12.17 -2.79 6.88
CA GLY A 190 13.39 -1.98 6.84
C GLY A 190 13.27 -0.68 7.65
N ASN A 191 13.80 0.42 7.08
CA ASN A 191 13.78 1.74 7.68
C ASN A 191 12.56 2.56 7.23
N LEU A 192 12.04 3.38 8.12
CA LEU A 192 11.02 4.39 7.82
C LEU A 192 11.64 5.79 7.89
N THR A 193 11.50 6.55 6.80
CA THR A 193 11.88 7.97 6.76
C THR A 193 10.67 8.82 6.38
N ILE A 194 10.35 9.82 7.17
CA ILE A 194 9.26 10.79 6.92
C ILE A 194 9.84 12.20 6.98
N ASN A 195 9.65 12.98 5.90
CA ASN A 195 10.06 14.39 5.85
C ASN A 195 8.91 15.26 5.34
N ASP A 196 8.59 16.32 6.07
CA ASP A 196 7.64 17.40 5.70
C ASP A 196 6.23 16.94 5.28
N ALA A 197 5.84 15.71 5.59
CA ALA A 197 4.53 15.15 5.25
C ALA A 197 3.53 15.31 6.40
N THR A 198 2.23 15.35 6.07
CA THR A 198 1.16 15.25 7.06
C THR A 198 0.76 13.79 7.23
N ILE A 199 0.99 13.22 8.41
CA ILE A 199 0.72 11.81 8.71
C ILE A 199 -0.21 11.70 9.91
N LYS A 200 -1.35 11.03 9.72
CA LYS A 200 -2.30 10.70 10.78
C LYS A 200 -2.58 9.20 10.76
N VAL A 201 -2.12 8.49 11.78
CA VAL A 201 -2.36 7.06 11.93
C VAL A 201 -3.11 6.81 13.23
N TYR A 202 -4.37 6.41 13.11
CA TYR A 202 -5.27 6.12 14.22
C TYR A 202 -5.38 4.60 14.42
N ASN A 203 -4.92 4.10 15.55
CA ASN A 203 -4.97 2.68 15.93
C ASN A 203 -6.02 2.46 17.02
N THR A 204 -7.30 2.60 16.66
CA THR A 204 -8.43 2.54 17.60
C THR A 204 -9.00 1.12 17.80
N GLY A 205 -8.61 0.15 16.98
CA GLY A 205 -9.00 -1.25 17.15
C GLY A 205 -8.34 -1.91 18.37
N LYS A 206 -8.98 -2.92 18.95
CA LYS A 206 -8.42 -3.67 20.08
C LYS A 206 -7.11 -4.35 19.67
N LYS A 207 -6.00 -3.99 20.32
CA LYS A 207 -4.64 -4.45 19.98
C LYS A 207 -4.16 -4.02 18.58
N ALA A 208 -4.82 -3.06 17.94
CA ALA A 208 -4.30 -2.46 16.71
C ALA A 208 -3.03 -1.66 17.03
N LYS A 209 -2.10 -1.65 16.08
CA LYS A 209 -0.85 -0.88 16.18
C LYS A 209 -0.90 0.33 15.24
N GLY A 210 -0.17 1.38 15.58
CA GLY A 210 0.00 2.53 14.70
C GLY A 210 0.98 2.21 13.59
N ILE A 211 2.25 2.50 13.81
CA ILE A 211 3.37 2.26 12.89
C ILE A 211 4.33 1.27 13.54
N LYS A 212 4.59 0.11 12.92
CA LYS A 212 5.62 -0.82 13.34
C LYS A 212 6.80 -0.74 12.38
N VAL A 213 8.00 -0.49 12.91
CA VAL A 213 9.25 -0.45 12.15
C VAL A 213 10.22 -1.45 12.75
N LYS A 214 10.85 -2.33 11.95
CA LYS A 214 11.92 -3.22 12.44
C LYS A 214 13.29 -2.54 12.40
N GLY A 215 13.51 -1.65 11.44
CA GLY A 215 14.72 -0.85 11.31
C GLY A 215 14.61 0.47 12.07
N THR A 216 15.23 1.51 11.53
CA THR A 216 15.24 2.85 12.12
C THR A 216 14.05 3.68 11.62
N CYS A 217 13.36 4.35 12.54
CA CYS A 217 12.35 5.36 12.22
C CYS A 217 12.96 6.75 12.35
N THR A 218 12.99 7.52 11.24
CA THR A 218 13.51 8.89 11.20
C THR A 218 12.40 9.83 10.73
N ILE A 219 12.15 10.89 11.50
CA ILE A 219 11.15 11.91 11.17
C ILE A 219 11.85 13.27 11.16
N ASN A 220 11.81 13.97 10.03
CA ASN A 220 12.47 15.26 9.82
C ASN A 220 13.93 15.26 10.32
N GLY A 221 14.68 14.22 9.96
CA GLY A 221 16.08 14.04 10.33
C GLY A 221 16.32 13.55 11.77
N VAL A 222 15.28 13.36 12.58
CA VAL A 222 15.40 12.93 13.99
C VAL A 222 14.98 11.48 14.13
N VAL A 223 15.84 10.64 14.70
CA VAL A 223 15.53 9.24 15.00
C VAL A 223 14.50 9.19 16.14
N LYS A 224 13.44 8.42 15.94
CA LYS A 224 12.35 8.22 16.90
C LYS A 224 12.38 6.80 17.46
N GLY A 225 12.26 6.68 18.79
CA GLY A 225 11.99 5.42 19.45
C GLY A 225 10.50 5.12 19.53
N SER A 226 10.15 4.01 20.21
CA SER A 226 8.76 3.66 20.46
C SER A 226 8.06 4.73 21.32
N GLY A 227 6.80 5.01 21.02
CA GLY A 227 5.99 5.98 21.74
C GLY A 227 4.98 6.71 20.85
N THR A 228 4.17 7.53 21.47
CA THR A 228 3.20 8.37 20.76
C THR A 228 3.88 9.65 20.26
N ILE A 229 3.74 9.93 18.99
CA ILE A 229 4.18 11.15 18.34
C ILE A 229 2.95 12.02 18.05
N ASN A 230 3.00 13.25 18.50
CA ASN A 230 2.03 14.28 18.18
C ASN A 230 2.83 15.59 17.99
N GLU A 231 3.59 15.63 16.91
CA GLU A 231 4.53 16.71 16.62
C GLU A 231 4.26 17.28 15.22
N GLY A 232 4.03 18.59 15.13
CA GLY A 232 3.76 19.26 13.87
C GLY A 232 2.56 18.62 13.14
N ASN A 233 2.81 18.08 11.96
CA ASN A 233 1.78 17.46 11.11
C ASN A 233 1.70 15.93 11.27
N ILE A 234 2.36 15.35 12.28
CA ILE A 234 2.43 13.90 12.47
C ILE A 234 1.75 13.50 13.78
N THR A 235 0.76 12.62 13.66
CA THR A 235 0.06 11.97 14.78
C THR A 235 0.08 10.46 14.56
N ALA A 236 0.85 9.74 15.36
CA ALA A 236 0.97 8.29 15.29
C ALA A 236 1.54 7.70 16.58
N THR A 237 1.33 6.40 16.81
CA THR A 237 2.07 5.61 17.79
C THR A 237 3.07 4.73 17.05
N ILE A 238 4.34 4.79 17.44
CA ILE A 238 5.42 4.00 16.86
C ILE A 238 5.75 2.84 17.78
N ASP A 239 5.83 1.65 17.21
CA ASP A 239 6.38 0.42 17.81
C ASP A 239 7.67 0.06 17.04
N ASN A 240 8.80 0.05 17.70
CA ASN A 240 10.09 -0.37 17.14
C ASN A 240 10.48 -1.73 17.73
#